data_701f6f934d4c036301091d3d3d20e7a4
#
_entry.id   701f6f934d4c036301091d3d3d20e7a4
#
_cell.length_a   1.000
_cell.length_b   1.000
_cell.length_c   1.000
_cell.angle_alpha   90.00
_cell.angle_beta   90.00
_cell.angle_gamma   90.00
#
_symmetry.space_group_name_H-M   'P 1'
#
loop_
_entity.id
_entity.type
_entity.pdbx_description
1 polymer ?
#
loop_
_entity_poly.entity_id
_entity_poly.type
_entity_poly.pdbx_seq_one_letter_code
_entity_poly.pdbx_strand_id
1 'polypeptide(L)'
;MTDSVNLRAVVLDILMEINEKGEFSHLLINNALTKYQYLDKNKRAFISRLSLGTIENRIELDYIIDRFSKTPVRKMKPLIRNICEMSVYQIIYMDNNPGNFKKCSISAEIHG
;
A
#
# COMPACT_ATOMS: atom_id res chain seq x y z
N MET A 1 9.25 -16.37 16.41
CA MET A 1 9.15 -16.32 16.10
C MET A 1 8.42 -16.48 15.26
N THR A 2 8.26 -16.94 14.96
CA THR A 2 7.58 -17.29 14.16
C THR A 2 6.54 -16.60 13.83
N ASP A 3 6.09 -16.06 14.47
CA ASP A 3 5.13 -15.29 14.35
C ASP A 3 5.43 -14.19 13.63
N SER A 4 6.45 -14.04 13.04
CA SER A 4 6.73 -12.87 12.35
C SER A 4 6.21 -12.98 10.94
N VAL A 5 4.94 -12.85 10.80
CA VAL A 5 4.32 -12.72 9.50
C VAL A 5 4.69 -11.34 8.98
N ASN A 6 5.22 -11.29 7.78
CA ASN A 6 5.55 -10.03 7.16
C ASN A 6 4.28 -9.42 6.57
N LEU A 7 3.72 -8.46 7.28
CA LEU A 7 2.44 -7.88 6.90
C LEU A 7 2.50 -7.19 5.54
N ARG A 8 3.61 -6.54 5.23
CA ARG A 8 3.75 -5.89 3.93
C ARG A 8 3.79 -6.90 2.79
N ALA A 9 4.39 -8.06 3.04
CA ALA A 9 4.40 -9.11 2.03
C ALA A 9 3.00 -9.62 1.75
N VAL A 10 2.19 -9.74 2.80
CA VAL A 10 0.81 -10.15 2.64
C VAL A 10 0.04 -9.13 1.79
N VAL A 11 0.22 -7.84 2.11
CA VAL A 11 -0.44 -6.79 1.35
C VAL A 11 0.02 -6.81 -0.10
N LEU A 12 1.32 -7.00 -0.32
CA LEU A 12 1.85 -7.03 -1.68
C LEU A 12 1.23 -8.17 -2.49
N ASP A 13 1.08 -9.34 -1.89
CA ASP A 13 0.45 -10.46 -2.55
C ASP A 13 -1.00 -10.13 -2.94
N ILE A 14 -1.71 -9.47 -2.03
CA ILE A 14 -3.08 -9.06 -2.31
C ILE A 14 -3.12 -8.09 -3.49
N LEU A 15 -2.25 -7.11 -3.48
CA LEU A 15 -2.21 -6.11 -4.53
C LEU A 15 -1.86 -6.71 -5.88
N MET A 16 -0.91 -7.63 -5.90
CA MET A 16 -0.52 -8.29 -7.13
C MET A 16 -1.67 -9.10 -7.70
N GLU A 17 -2.39 -9.79 -6.83
CA GLU A 17 -3.50 -10.60 -7.26
C GLU A 17 -4.62 -9.76 -7.84
N ILE A 18 -4.91 -8.64 -7.20
CA ILE A 18 -5.95 -7.74 -7.68
C ILE A 18 -5.59 -7.19 -9.05
N ASN A 19 -4.34 -6.79 -9.22
CA ASN A 19 -3.90 -6.21 -10.47
C ASN A 19 -3.92 -7.20 -11.61
N GLU A 20 -3.58 -8.44 -11.32
CA GLU A 20 -3.55 -9.44 -12.37
C GLU A 20 -4.92 -9.95 -12.73
N LYS A 21 -5.76 -10.16 -11.75
CA LYS A 21 -7.05 -10.76 -11.99
C LYS A 21 -8.17 -9.78 -12.20
N GLY A 22 -7.97 -8.54 -11.79
CA GLY A 22 -9.00 -7.54 -11.96
C GLY A 22 -10.24 -7.80 -11.14
N GLU A 23 -10.11 -8.57 -10.06
CA GLU A 23 -11.26 -8.88 -9.23
C GLU A 23 -11.55 -7.78 -8.24
N PHE A 24 -12.72 -7.85 -7.63
CA PHE A 24 -13.10 -6.87 -6.64
C PHE A 24 -12.15 -6.92 -5.47
N SER A 25 -11.57 -5.76 -5.15
CA SER A 25 -10.57 -5.67 -4.11
C SER A 25 -11.11 -6.07 -2.74
N HIS A 26 -12.36 -5.71 -2.44
CA HIS A 26 -12.95 -6.05 -1.15
C HIS A 26 -13.04 -7.56 -0.95
N LEU A 27 -13.40 -8.28 -2.00
CA LEU A 27 -13.52 -9.73 -1.90
C LEU A 27 -12.16 -10.38 -1.67
N LEU A 28 -11.16 -9.95 -2.43
CA LEU A 28 -9.83 -10.53 -2.27
C LEU A 28 -9.23 -10.21 -0.91
N ILE A 29 -9.45 -9.00 -0.43
CA ILE A 29 -8.93 -8.61 0.87
C ILE A 29 -9.62 -9.41 1.97
N ASN A 30 -10.93 -9.59 1.88
CA ASN A 30 -11.65 -10.37 2.87
C ASN A 30 -11.19 -11.81 2.87
N ASN A 31 -10.95 -12.38 1.70
CA ASN A 31 -10.46 -13.75 1.60
C ASN A 31 -9.08 -13.89 2.24
N ALA A 32 -8.22 -12.90 2.00
CA ALA A 32 -6.89 -12.93 2.60
C ALA A 32 -6.98 -12.81 4.12
N LEU A 33 -7.84 -11.92 4.60
CA LEU A 33 -8.00 -11.75 6.05
C LEU A 33 -8.52 -13.01 6.70
N THR A 34 -9.33 -13.77 5.99
CA THR A 34 -9.82 -15.05 6.50
C THR A 34 -8.65 -16.01 6.75
N LYS A 35 -7.67 -16.01 5.85
CA LYS A 35 -6.49 -16.86 6.03
C LYS A 35 -5.66 -16.44 7.24
N TYR A 36 -5.73 -15.18 7.61
CA TYR A 36 -4.90 -14.65 8.67
C TYR A 36 -5.70 -14.31 9.93
N GLN A 37 -6.77 -15.06 10.17
CA GLN A 37 -7.58 -14.85 11.36
C GLN A 37 -6.79 -15.02 12.66
N TYR A 38 -5.72 -15.80 12.60
CA TYR A 38 -4.90 -16.00 13.78
C TYR A 38 -4.09 -14.78 14.19
N LEU A 39 -3.99 -13.80 13.29
CA LEU A 39 -3.31 -12.56 13.63
C LEU A 39 -4.21 -11.72 14.51
N ASP A 40 -3.60 -10.88 15.34
CA ASP A 40 -4.43 -10.06 16.20
C ASP A 40 -5.14 -8.98 15.37
N LYS A 41 -6.08 -8.32 16.04
CA LYS A 41 -6.95 -7.38 15.37
C LYS A 41 -6.18 -6.23 14.72
N ASN A 42 -5.15 -5.75 15.41
CA ASN A 42 -4.39 -4.62 14.89
C ASN A 42 -3.64 -4.97 13.61
N LYS A 43 -3.11 -6.18 13.54
CA LYS A 43 -2.40 -6.61 12.35
C LYS A 43 -3.34 -6.80 11.18
N ARG A 44 -4.52 -7.36 11.43
CA ARG A 44 -5.51 -7.53 10.37
C ARG A 44 -6.02 -6.18 9.88
N ALA A 45 -6.18 -5.24 10.80
CA ALA A 45 -6.59 -3.90 10.42
C ALA A 45 -5.52 -3.22 9.55
N PHE A 46 -4.26 -3.44 9.88
CA PHE A 46 -3.17 -2.89 9.10
C PHE A 46 -3.20 -3.42 7.65
N ILE A 47 -3.38 -4.73 7.51
CA ILE A 47 -3.45 -5.35 6.19
C ILE A 47 -4.61 -4.75 5.38
N SER A 48 -5.76 -4.67 6.00
CA SER A 48 -6.94 -4.15 5.32
C SER A 48 -6.75 -2.68 4.93
N ARG A 49 -6.25 -1.89 5.85
CA ARG A 49 -6.09 -0.46 5.61
C ARG A 49 -5.07 -0.17 4.53
N LEU A 50 -3.92 -0.85 4.59
CA LEU A 50 -2.88 -0.61 3.60
C LEU A 50 -3.31 -1.10 2.23
N SER A 51 -3.97 -2.25 2.17
CA SER A 51 -4.42 -2.80 0.90
C SER A 51 -5.47 -1.91 0.24
N LEU A 52 -6.52 -1.60 0.98
CA LEU A 52 -7.62 -0.78 0.43
C LEU A 52 -7.15 0.62 0.12
N GLY A 53 -6.37 1.20 1.02
CA GLY A 53 -5.91 2.57 0.82
C GLY A 53 -5.05 2.70 -0.43
N THR A 54 -4.17 1.74 -0.65
CA THR A 54 -3.32 1.76 -1.82
C THR A 54 -4.16 1.68 -3.09
N ILE A 55 -5.14 0.79 -3.09
CA ILE A 55 -5.99 0.61 -4.26
C ILE A 55 -6.82 1.85 -4.52
N GLU A 56 -7.42 2.39 -3.48
CA GLU A 56 -8.31 3.53 -3.64
C GLU A 56 -7.60 4.81 -4.04
N ASN A 57 -6.33 4.91 -3.71
CA ASN A 57 -5.57 6.12 -4.02
C ASN A 57 -4.53 5.90 -5.11
N ARG A 58 -4.69 4.86 -5.89
CA ARG A 58 -3.68 4.46 -6.85
C ARG A 58 -3.31 5.55 -7.85
N ILE A 59 -4.30 6.27 -8.36
CA ILE A 59 -4.04 7.32 -9.34
C ILE A 59 -3.16 8.40 -8.73
N GLU A 60 -3.48 8.81 -7.52
CA GLU A 60 -2.70 9.81 -6.81
C GLU A 60 -1.31 9.30 -6.50
N LEU A 61 -1.21 8.06 -6.06
CA LEU A 61 0.08 7.48 -5.73
C LEU A 61 0.98 7.39 -6.96
N ASP A 62 0.42 6.98 -8.09
CA ASP A 62 1.18 6.91 -9.32
C ASP A 62 1.67 8.29 -9.74
N TYR A 63 0.85 9.30 -9.56
CA TYR A 63 1.24 10.66 -9.87
C TYR A 63 2.44 11.09 -9.01
N ILE A 64 2.37 10.79 -7.72
CA ILE A 64 3.45 11.13 -6.81
C ILE A 64 4.74 10.40 -7.19
N ILE A 65 4.62 9.12 -7.47
CA ILE A 65 5.79 8.32 -7.83
C ILE A 65 6.43 8.85 -9.11
N ASP A 66 5.61 9.19 -10.10
CA ASP A 66 6.13 9.70 -11.37
C ASP A 66 6.90 11.01 -11.19
N ARG A 67 6.56 11.79 -10.18
CA ARG A 67 7.27 13.03 -9.95
C ARG A 67 8.66 12.82 -9.35
N PHE A 68 8.86 11.72 -8.64
CA PHE A 68 10.12 11.49 -7.95
C PHE A 68 10.96 10.37 -8.55
N SER A 69 10.35 9.50 -9.34
CA SER A 69 11.07 8.37 -9.90
C SER A 69 11.53 8.70 -11.31
N LYS A 70 12.70 8.21 -11.64
CA LYS A 70 13.19 8.38 -13.00
C LYS A 70 12.44 7.49 -13.97
N THR A 71 11.96 6.36 -13.49
CA THR A 71 11.20 5.43 -14.31
C THR A 71 9.72 5.67 -14.11
N PRO A 72 8.97 5.92 -15.19
CA PRO A 72 7.52 6.10 -15.05
C PRO A 72 6.87 4.85 -14.49
N VAL A 73 5.82 5.05 -13.70
CA VAL A 73 5.11 3.95 -13.08
C VAL A 73 4.65 2.94 -14.12
N ARG A 74 4.17 3.41 -15.26
CA ARG A 74 3.64 2.52 -16.29
C ARG A 74 4.70 1.61 -16.89
N LYS A 75 5.96 1.95 -16.72
CA LYS A 75 7.06 1.13 -17.23
C LYS A 75 7.65 0.23 -16.18
N MET A 76 7.22 0.35 -14.96
CA MET A 76 7.71 -0.49 -13.90
C MET A 76 7.10 -1.87 -13.98
N LYS A 77 7.86 -2.88 -13.55
CA LYS A 77 7.30 -4.21 -13.42
C LYS A 77 6.24 -4.20 -12.33
N PRO A 78 5.21 -5.03 -12.46
CA PRO A 78 4.12 -5.02 -11.49
C PRO A 78 4.56 -5.12 -10.05
N LEU A 79 5.53 -5.96 -9.75
CA LEU A 79 6.03 -6.10 -8.39
C LEU A 79 6.59 -4.78 -7.86
N ILE A 80 7.44 -4.14 -8.64
CA ILE A 80 8.08 -2.89 -8.24
C ILE A 80 7.02 -1.80 -8.10
N ARG A 81 6.11 -1.73 -9.05
CA ARG A 81 5.05 -0.72 -9.04
C ARG A 81 4.21 -0.85 -7.78
N ASN A 82 3.81 -2.06 -7.42
CA ASN A 82 2.98 -2.25 -6.23
C ASN A 82 3.75 -1.95 -4.95
N ILE A 83 5.03 -2.29 -4.91
CA ILE A 83 5.85 -1.95 -3.76
C ILE A 83 5.93 -0.44 -3.59
N CYS A 84 6.14 0.28 -4.67
CA CYS A 84 6.22 1.73 -4.61
C CYS A 84 4.91 2.34 -4.17
N GLU A 85 3.80 1.89 -4.75
CA GLU A 85 2.48 2.42 -4.40
C GLU A 85 2.17 2.18 -2.92
N MET A 86 2.43 0.97 -2.46
CA MET A 86 2.17 0.61 -1.08
C MET A 86 3.02 1.44 -0.13
N SER A 87 4.29 1.59 -0.46
CA SER A 87 5.21 2.33 0.40
C SER A 87 4.84 3.80 0.49
N VAL A 88 4.50 4.41 -0.64
CA VAL A 88 4.11 5.82 -0.65
C VAL A 88 2.83 6.02 0.14
N TYR A 89 1.86 5.12 -0.03
CA TYR A 89 0.63 5.22 0.73
C TYR A 89 0.92 5.15 2.23
N GLN A 90 1.77 4.22 2.63
CA GLN A 90 2.08 4.08 4.04
C GLN A 90 2.73 5.33 4.59
N ILE A 91 3.66 5.90 3.86
CA ILE A 91 4.36 7.09 4.31
C ILE A 91 3.42 8.28 4.42
N ILE A 92 2.60 8.48 3.43
CA ILE A 92 1.75 9.68 3.37
C ILE A 92 0.52 9.57 4.25
N TYR A 93 -0.11 8.41 4.27
CA TYR A 93 -1.40 8.27 4.93
C TYR A 93 -1.38 7.51 6.24
N MET A 94 -0.45 6.59 6.42
CA MET A 94 -0.46 5.73 7.60
C MET A 94 0.53 6.12 8.67
N ASP A 95 1.67 6.68 8.28
CA ASP A 95 2.65 7.15 9.25
C ASP A 95 2.28 8.54 9.70
N ASN A 96 1.02 8.74 9.93
CA ASN A 96 0.52 10.06 10.20
C ASN A 96 0.47 10.31 11.68
N ASN A 97 1.59 10.62 12.28
CA ASN A 97 1.55 11.02 13.69
C ASN A 97 1.91 12.49 13.77
N PRO A 98 1.52 13.13 14.86
CA PRO A 98 1.65 14.58 14.99
C PRO A 98 3.08 15.08 14.89
N GLY A 99 4.04 14.24 15.21
CA GLY A 99 5.42 14.67 15.16
C GLY A 99 6.07 14.54 13.82
N ASN A 100 5.36 14.07 12.84
CA ASN A 100 5.96 13.79 11.55
C ASN A 100 5.79 14.92 10.56
N PHE A 101 6.54 15.98 10.78
CA PHE A 101 6.44 17.14 9.91
C PHE A 101 6.98 16.91 8.53
N LYS A 102 7.93 16.02 8.39
CA LYS A 102 8.53 15.77 7.09
C LYS A 102 7.48 15.32 6.10
N LYS A 103 6.52 14.61 6.59
CA LYS A 103 5.44 14.17 5.75
C LYS A 103 4.67 15.33 5.17
N CYS A 104 4.37 16.30 5.99
CA CYS A 104 3.66 17.49 5.54
C CYS A 104 4.51 18.27 4.54
N SER A 105 5.80 18.34 4.81
CA SER A 105 6.68 19.06 3.90
C SER A 105 6.72 18.41 2.53
N ILE A 106 6.80 17.10 2.51
CA ILE A 106 6.79 16.37 1.25
C ILE A 106 5.50 16.60 0.49
N SER A 107 4.38 16.55 1.20
CA SER A 107 3.10 16.81 0.57
C SER A 107 3.04 18.20 -0.01
N ALA A 108 3.54 19.18 0.72
CA ALA A 108 3.54 20.55 0.25
C ALA A 108 4.37 20.69 -1.02
N GLU A 109 5.52 20.02 -1.07
CA GLU A 109 6.35 20.09 -2.25
C GLU A 109 5.67 19.46 -3.45
N ILE A 110 4.96 18.39 -3.24
CA ILE A 110 4.26 17.71 -4.31
C ILE A 110 3.16 18.57 -4.87
N HIS A 111 2.44 19.25 -3.99
CA HIS A 111 1.33 20.09 -4.40
C HIS A 111 1.74 21.50 -4.78
N GLY A 112 2.87 21.90 -4.33
CA GLY A 112 3.38 23.20 -4.67
C GLY A 112 3.96 23.23 -6.05
#